data_765a16470e2e8871cb9e3514b06fb79b
#
_entry.id   765a16470e2e8871cb9e3514b06fb79b
#
_cell.length_a   1.000
_cell.length_b   1.000
_cell.length_c   1.000
_cell.angle_alpha   90.00
_cell.angle_beta   90.00
_cell.angle_gamma   90.00
#
_symmetry.space_group_name_H-M   'P 1'
#
loop_
_entity.id
_entity.type
_entity.pdbx_description
1 polymer ?
#
loop_
_entity_poly.entity_id
_entity_poly.type
_entity_poly.pdbx_seq_one_letter_code
_entity_poly.pdbx_strand_id
1 'polypeptide(L)'
;MMTHIGKYLMKDGQICDVVSHKDRALGVIFDETNEQIRFLPVFDIDCYQSYSLQEIIDIAEAYDQKHGNRYLHWSIPSLTDWKLILSRLGETQVLHGEELSFNDRMEEWEEFDSAIAIKNLKKFGLSPELTYWTCSQGYDDEVFLLDLESGTIEDYPVWADGEKYDYALRLYGCYNRGRAF
;
A
#
# COMPACT_ATOMS: atom_id res chain seq x y z
N MET A 1 5.76 -2.02 24.89
CA MET A 1 4.91 -1.00 24.25
C MET A 1 3.73 -1.74 23.64
N MET A 2 2.47 -1.39 23.94
CA MET A 2 1.33 -2.03 23.27
C MET A 2 1.31 -1.55 21.83
N THR A 3 1.38 -2.46 20.88
CA THR A 3 1.25 -2.14 19.46
C THR A 3 -0.24 -2.07 19.11
N HIS A 4 -0.64 -1.07 18.34
CA HIS A 4 -2.02 -0.91 17.88
C HIS A 4 -2.23 -1.47 16.46
N ILE A 5 -1.31 -2.32 15.99
CA ILE A 5 -1.40 -2.96 14.68
C ILE A 5 -2.72 -3.74 14.56
N GLY A 6 -3.40 -3.59 13.43
CA GLY A 6 -4.71 -4.20 13.18
C GLY A 6 -5.90 -3.47 13.80
N LYS A 7 -5.66 -2.45 14.64
CA LYS A 7 -6.72 -1.59 15.19
C LYS A 7 -7.04 -0.44 14.24
N TYR A 8 -8.17 0.19 14.45
CA TYR A 8 -8.65 1.29 13.62
C TYR A 8 -8.27 2.65 14.21
N LEU A 9 -7.67 3.51 13.39
CA LEU A 9 -7.50 4.92 13.69
C LEU A 9 -8.78 5.67 13.29
N MET A 10 -9.36 6.38 14.22
CA MET A 10 -10.57 7.17 14.03
C MET A 10 -10.24 8.61 13.61
N LYS A 11 -11.20 9.30 12.99
CA LYS A 11 -11.04 10.71 12.54
C LYS A 11 -10.77 11.69 13.68
N ASP A 12 -11.16 11.35 14.89
CA ASP A 12 -10.92 12.11 16.13
C ASP A 12 -9.59 11.72 16.82
N GLY A 13 -8.79 10.84 16.20
CA GLY A 13 -7.51 10.37 16.73
C GLY A 13 -7.62 9.22 17.74
N GLN A 14 -8.82 8.75 18.08
CA GLN A 14 -8.97 7.56 18.93
C GLN A 14 -8.56 6.29 18.20
N ILE A 15 -8.12 5.30 18.96
CA ILE A 15 -7.77 3.96 18.42
C ILE A 15 -8.75 2.95 19.02
N CYS A 16 -9.43 2.20 18.15
CA CYS A 16 -10.47 1.25 18.51
C CYS A 16 -10.21 -0.15 17.92
N ASP A 17 -10.61 -1.19 18.66
CA ASP A 17 -10.53 -2.58 18.17
C ASP A 17 -11.62 -2.90 17.13
N VAL A 18 -12.77 -2.24 17.23
CA VAL A 18 -13.93 -2.46 16.35
C VAL A 18 -14.52 -1.12 15.94
N VAL A 19 -14.93 -1.03 14.69
CA VAL A 19 -15.61 0.15 14.14
C VAL A 19 -17.07 -0.17 13.91
N SER A 20 -17.94 0.44 14.70
CA SER A 20 -19.40 0.35 14.52
C SER A 20 -19.91 1.17 13.32
N HIS A 21 -19.17 2.24 12.97
CA HIS A 21 -19.46 3.13 11.84
C HIS A 21 -18.20 3.38 11.04
N LYS A 22 -18.06 2.74 9.86
CA LYS A 22 -16.88 2.85 9.00
C LYS A 22 -16.58 4.28 8.55
N ASP A 23 -17.59 5.13 8.42
CA ASP A 23 -17.48 6.54 8.05
C ASP A 23 -16.70 7.40 9.06
N ARG A 24 -16.51 6.92 10.28
CA ARG A 24 -15.73 7.58 11.33
C ARG A 24 -14.26 7.12 11.41
N ALA A 25 -13.92 6.00 10.78
CA ALA A 25 -12.55 5.52 10.75
C ALA A 25 -11.76 6.19 9.63
N LEU A 26 -10.48 6.48 9.89
CA LEU A 26 -9.51 6.82 8.85
C LEU A 26 -9.00 5.54 8.19
N GLY A 27 -8.60 4.55 8.98
CA GLY A 27 -8.09 3.30 8.44
C GLY A 27 -7.61 2.32 9.50
N VAL A 28 -7.04 1.21 9.04
CA VAL A 28 -6.44 0.16 9.87
C VAL A 28 -4.96 0.39 9.99
N ILE A 29 -4.45 0.41 11.20
CA ILE A 29 -3.05 0.68 11.50
C ILE A 29 -2.22 -0.54 11.08
N PHE A 30 -1.24 -0.33 10.19
CA PHE A 30 -0.27 -1.35 9.80
C PHE A 30 1.14 -1.06 10.32
N ASP A 31 1.43 0.20 10.69
CA ASP A 31 2.69 0.56 11.30
C ASP A 31 2.54 1.71 12.29
N GLU A 32 3.35 1.67 13.33
CA GLU A 32 3.28 2.65 14.43
C GLU A 32 4.66 2.87 15.05
N THR A 33 5.02 4.13 15.16
CA THR A 33 6.17 4.61 15.90
C THR A 33 5.75 5.64 16.95
N ASN A 34 6.69 6.16 17.72
CA ASN A 34 6.42 7.26 18.66
C ASN A 34 6.01 8.55 17.94
N GLU A 35 6.41 8.73 16.69
CA GLU A 35 6.23 9.96 15.94
C GLU A 35 5.08 9.90 14.96
N GLN A 36 4.72 8.70 14.45
CA GLN A 36 3.73 8.55 13.40
C GLN A 36 2.96 7.24 13.47
N ILE A 37 1.76 7.26 12.90
CA ILE A 37 0.91 6.09 12.65
C ILE A 37 0.67 6.01 11.15
N ARG A 38 0.94 4.82 10.55
CA ARG A 38 0.61 4.54 9.15
C ARG A 38 -0.55 3.57 9.09
N PHE A 39 -1.52 3.83 8.22
CA PHE A 39 -2.76 3.07 8.15
C PHE A 39 -3.26 2.90 6.72
N LEU A 40 -3.90 1.77 6.44
CA LEU A 40 -4.68 1.56 5.23
C LEU A 40 -6.08 2.14 5.40
N PRO A 41 -6.59 2.95 4.47
CA PRO A 41 -7.95 3.47 4.54
C PRO A 41 -8.98 2.34 4.49
N VAL A 42 -10.09 2.53 5.20
CA VAL A 42 -11.21 1.55 5.24
C VAL A 42 -12.23 1.75 4.12
N PHE A 43 -12.05 2.76 3.28
CA PHE A 43 -12.89 3.00 2.11
C PHE A 43 -12.08 2.77 0.85
N ASP A 44 -12.77 2.36 -0.19
CA ASP A 44 -12.17 2.13 -1.48
C ASP A 44 -11.65 3.46 -2.05
N ILE A 45 -10.33 3.59 -2.08
CA ILE A 45 -9.63 4.55 -2.93
C ILE A 45 -9.04 3.78 -4.12
N ASP A 46 -9.49 2.54 -4.30
CA ASP A 46 -9.02 1.70 -5.38
C ASP A 46 -9.56 2.25 -6.71
N CYS A 47 -8.77 3.10 -7.34
CA CYS A 47 -9.01 3.49 -8.71
C CYS A 47 -8.46 2.37 -9.60
N TYR A 48 -9.33 1.50 -10.07
CA TYR A 48 -9.01 0.54 -11.11
C TYR A 48 -9.34 1.16 -12.47
N GLN A 49 -8.34 1.72 -13.10
CA GLN A 49 -8.39 2.25 -14.47
C GLN A 49 -7.00 2.17 -15.07
N SER A 50 -6.91 2.26 -16.40
CA SER A 50 -5.63 2.37 -17.08
C SER A 50 -4.98 3.71 -16.78
N TYR A 51 -3.89 3.70 -16.01
CA TYR A 51 -3.11 4.88 -15.68
C TYR A 51 -1.66 4.72 -16.09
N SER A 52 -1.02 5.81 -16.48
CA SER A 52 0.43 5.92 -16.50
C SER A 52 0.99 6.17 -15.08
N LEU A 53 2.27 5.93 -14.88
CA LEU A 53 2.93 6.20 -13.60
C LEU A 53 2.77 7.68 -13.19
N GLN A 54 2.89 8.61 -14.13
CA GLN A 54 2.74 10.03 -13.83
C GLN A 54 1.30 10.37 -13.39
N GLU A 55 0.29 9.79 -14.04
CA GLU A 55 -1.11 10.01 -13.67
C GLU A 55 -1.41 9.51 -12.25
N ILE A 56 -0.85 8.37 -11.81
CA ILE A 56 -1.05 7.89 -10.44
C ILE A 56 -0.35 8.77 -9.40
N ILE A 57 0.82 9.33 -9.73
CA ILE A 57 1.50 10.29 -8.87
C ILE A 57 0.64 11.56 -8.72
N ASP A 58 0.17 12.10 -9.83
CA ASP A 58 -0.69 13.29 -9.85
C ASP A 58 -1.99 13.09 -9.05
N ILE A 59 -2.60 11.89 -9.15
CA ILE A 59 -3.79 11.51 -8.38
C ILE A 59 -3.48 11.49 -6.88
N ALA A 60 -2.36 10.87 -6.48
CA ALA A 60 -1.97 10.79 -5.08
C ALA A 60 -1.69 12.17 -4.48
N GLU A 61 -0.98 13.03 -5.21
CA GLU A 61 -0.71 14.41 -4.80
C GLU A 61 -1.99 15.24 -4.68
N ALA A 62 -2.88 15.14 -5.66
CA ALA A 62 -4.18 15.83 -5.62
C ALA A 62 -5.04 15.34 -4.45
N TYR A 63 -4.99 14.04 -4.14
CA TYR A 63 -5.68 13.48 -3.00
C TYR A 63 -5.12 14.00 -1.68
N ASP A 64 -3.78 14.02 -1.52
CA ASP A 64 -3.13 14.56 -0.32
C ASP A 64 -3.44 16.06 -0.15
N GLN A 65 -3.36 16.86 -1.21
CA GLN A 65 -3.72 18.29 -1.18
C GLN A 65 -5.17 18.52 -0.71
N LYS A 66 -6.09 17.65 -1.09
CA LYS A 66 -7.52 17.77 -0.78
C LYS A 66 -7.88 17.25 0.61
N HIS A 67 -7.27 16.14 1.04
CA HIS A 67 -7.67 15.39 2.23
C HIS A 67 -6.59 15.36 3.32
N GLY A 68 -5.35 15.71 2.98
CA GLY A 68 -4.24 15.86 3.90
C GLY A 68 -4.29 17.19 4.67
N ASN A 69 -3.43 17.29 5.66
CA ASN A 69 -3.18 18.50 6.43
C ASN A 69 -1.80 18.41 7.08
N ARG A 70 -1.42 19.37 7.91
CA ARG A 70 -0.09 19.38 8.57
C ARG A 70 0.24 18.14 9.41
N TYR A 71 -0.73 17.29 9.72
CA TYR A 71 -0.55 16.07 10.52
C TYR A 71 -0.89 14.79 9.76
N LEU A 72 -1.69 14.88 8.71
CA LEU A 72 -2.16 13.74 7.93
C LEU A 72 -1.71 13.90 6.49
N HIS A 73 -0.96 12.93 5.99
CA HIS A 73 -0.50 12.85 4.62
C HIS A 73 -0.94 11.55 3.97
N TRP A 74 -1.16 11.60 2.67
CA TRP A 74 -1.54 10.46 1.85
C TRP A 74 -0.49 10.20 0.80
N SER A 75 -0.13 8.94 0.62
CA SER A 75 0.93 8.52 -0.31
C SER A 75 0.62 7.18 -0.95
N ILE A 76 1.25 6.90 -2.08
CA ILE A 76 1.31 5.58 -2.67
C ILE A 76 2.24 4.72 -1.81
N PRO A 77 1.88 3.48 -1.43
CA PRO A 77 2.78 2.62 -0.67
C PRO A 77 4.06 2.31 -1.45
N SER A 78 5.19 2.42 -0.76
CA SER A 78 6.45 1.88 -1.26
C SER A 78 6.48 0.35 -1.14
N LEU A 79 7.47 -0.28 -1.77
CA LEU A 79 7.75 -1.70 -1.57
C LEU A 79 7.88 -2.06 -0.08
N THR A 80 8.60 -1.23 0.67
CA THR A 80 8.76 -1.43 2.13
C THR A 80 7.42 -1.33 2.86
N ASP A 81 6.55 -0.39 2.47
CA ASP A 81 5.21 -0.29 3.06
C ASP A 81 4.37 -1.52 2.76
N TRP A 82 4.39 -2.01 1.52
CA TRP A 82 3.69 -3.24 1.15
C TRP A 82 4.20 -4.46 1.92
N LYS A 83 5.51 -4.62 2.09
CA LYS A 83 6.08 -5.70 2.93
C LYS A 83 5.59 -5.62 4.38
N LEU A 84 5.48 -4.41 4.95
CA LEU A 84 4.90 -4.22 6.28
C LEU A 84 3.41 -4.54 6.32
N ILE A 85 2.65 -4.13 5.31
CA ILE A 85 1.22 -4.44 5.19
C ILE A 85 1.02 -5.96 5.10
N LEU A 86 1.75 -6.64 4.22
CA LEU A 86 1.69 -8.08 4.06
C LEU A 86 2.07 -8.83 5.34
N SER A 87 3.16 -8.44 6.00
CA SER A 87 3.62 -9.13 7.22
C SER A 87 2.71 -8.88 8.42
N ARG A 88 2.15 -7.68 8.57
CA ARG A 88 1.43 -7.26 9.79
C ARG A 88 -0.08 -7.38 9.68
N LEU A 89 -0.67 -7.08 8.53
CA LEU A 89 -2.11 -7.21 8.28
C LEU A 89 -2.44 -8.45 7.45
N GLY A 90 -1.58 -8.81 6.51
CA GLY A 90 -1.71 -10.03 5.71
C GLY A 90 -1.34 -11.29 6.46
N GLU A 91 -0.59 -11.19 7.56
CA GLU A 91 -0.06 -12.31 8.35
C GLU A 91 0.76 -13.31 7.50
N THR A 92 1.44 -12.80 6.49
CA THR A 92 2.30 -13.58 5.60
C THR A 92 3.73 -13.04 5.62
N GLN A 93 4.70 -13.88 5.28
CA GLN A 93 6.10 -13.48 5.13
C GLN A 93 6.41 -13.29 3.65
N VAL A 94 7.15 -12.24 3.35
CA VAL A 94 7.67 -12.01 1.99
C VAL A 94 9.04 -12.68 1.90
N LEU A 95 9.19 -13.58 0.96
CA LEU A 95 10.42 -14.29 0.65
C LEU A 95 11.06 -13.66 -0.59
N HIS A 96 12.37 -13.50 -0.51
CA HIS A 96 13.15 -12.97 -1.63
C HIS A 96 13.53 -14.11 -2.57
N GLY A 97 13.34 -13.93 -3.86
CA GLY A 97 13.72 -14.85 -4.92
C GLY A 97 14.55 -14.13 -5.99
N GLU A 98 15.29 -14.91 -6.75
CA GLU A 98 16.07 -14.43 -7.90
C GLU A 98 15.74 -15.31 -9.09
N GLU A 99 15.32 -14.71 -10.19
CA GLU A 99 15.09 -15.40 -11.45
C GLU A 99 16.16 -15.02 -12.47
N LEU A 100 16.71 -16.02 -13.18
CA LEU A 100 17.61 -15.79 -14.31
C LEU A 100 16.75 -15.48 -15.55
N SER A 101 16.73 -14.22 -15.95
CA SER A 101 16.06 -13.83 -17.18
C SER A 101 16.81 -14.33 -18.42
N PHE A 102 16.08 -14.46 -19.54
CA PHE A 102 16.63 -14.88 -20.85
C PHE A 102 17.76 -13.98 -21.39
N ASN A 103 18.00 -12.82 -20.80
CA ASN A 103 18.95 -11.81 -21.21
C ASN A 103 20.12 -11.61 -20.23
N ASP A 104 20.47 -12.60 -19.41
CA ASP A 104 21.50 -12.51 -18.38
C ASP A 104 21.29 -11.38 -17.33
N ARG A 105 20.09 -10.80 -17.26
CA ARG A 105 19.67 -9.95 -16.15
C ARG A 105 19.08 -10.83 -15.05
N MET A 106 19.56 -10.67 -13.84
CA MET A 106 18.90 -11.25 -12.66
C MET A 106 17.71 -10.35 -12.34
N GLU A 107 16.50 -10.89 -12.49
CA GLU A 107 15.29 -10.24 -12.02
C GLU A 107 15.08 -10.63 -10.56
N GLU A 108 15.03 -9.63 -9.69
CA GLU A 108 14.72 -9.82 -8.29
C GLU A 108 13.19 -9.83 -8.16
N TRP A 109 12.64 -10.91 -7.63
CA TRP A 109 11.23 -11.02 -7.33
C TRP A 109 11.04 -11.53 -5.90
N GLU A 110 9.89 -11.25 -5.34
CA GLU A 110 9.55 -11.62 -3.98
C GLU A 110 8.21 -12.33 -3.96
N GLU A 111 8.15 -13.42 -3.21
CA GLU A 111 6.94 -14.22 -3.07
C GLU A 111 6.36 -14.15 -1.65
N PHE A 112 5.04 -14.30 -1.57
CA PHE A 112 4.33 -14.44 -0.32
C PHE A 112 3.13 -15.41 -0.48
N ASP A 113 2.63 -15.94 0.63
CA ASP A 113 1.43 -16.78 0.59
C ASP A 113 0.19 -15.95 0.26
N SER A 114 -0.22 -15.98 -1.02
CA SER A 114 -1.36 -15.21 -1.53
C SER A 114 -2.67 -15.62 -0.85
N ALA A 115 -2.87 -16.90 -0.55
CA ALA A 115 -4.11 -17.38 0.07
C ALA A 115 -4.29 -16.80 1.49
N ILE A 116 -3.22 -16.74 2.28
CA ILE A 116 -3.22 -16.12 3.59
C ILE A 116 -3.40 -14.61 3.47
N ALA A 117 -2.63 -13.95 2.60
CA ALA A 117 -2.70 -12.51 2.39
C ALA A 117 -4.11 -12.06 1.94
N ILE A 118 -4.68 -12.71 0.92
CA ILE A 118 -6.02 -12.42 0.39
C ILE A 118 -7.07 -12.55 1.50
N LYS A 119 -7.04 -13.67 2.25
CA LYS A 119 -7.99 -13.91 3.35
C LYS A 119 -7.98 -12.79 4.38
N ASN A 120 -6.80 -12.31 4.73
CA ASN A 120 -6.63 -11.31 5.79
C ASN A 120 -6.83 -9.89 5.28
N LEU A 121 -6.26 -9.54 4.13
CA LEU A 121 -6.32 -8.19 3.57
C LEU A 121 -7.72 -7.84 3.01
N LYS A 122 -8.46 -8.81 2.52
CA LYS A 122 -9.86 -8.62 2.08
C LYS A 122 -10.75 -8.03 3.19
N LYS A 123 -10.46 -8.32 4.46
CA LYS A 123 -11.17 -7.72 5.62
C LYS A 123 -11.03 -6.19 5.66
N PHE A 124 -9.95 -5.68 5.08
CA PHE A 124 -9.60 -4.27 5.05
C PHE A 124 -9.88 -3.61 3.69
N GLY A 125 -10.65 -4.28 2.83
CA GLY A 125 -11.14 -3.72 1.56
C GLY A 125 -10.13 -3.77 0.41
N LEU A 126 -9.09 -4.60 0.47
CA LEU A 126 -8.26 -4.85 -0.71
C LEU A 126 -8.91 -5.91 -1.60
N SER A 127 -8.89 -5.67 -2.91
CA SER A 127 -9.39 -6.59 -3.92
C SER A 127 -8.31 -7.61 -4.28
N PRO A 128 -8.57 -8.91 -4.08
CA PRO A 128 -7.55 -9.95 -4.23
C PRO A 128 -7.14 -10.20 -5.69
N GLU A 129 -7.98 -9.82 -6.61
CA GLU A 129 -7.79 -9.98 -8.06
C GLU A 129 -7.04 -8.81 -8.71
N LEU A 130 -6.53 -7.88 -7.93
CA LEU A 130 -5.87 -6.69 -8.45
C LEU A 130 -4.36 -6.72 -8.21
N THR A 131 -3.64 -6.23 -9.20
CA THR A 131 -2.22 -5.84 -9.08
C THR A 131 -2.16 -4.38 -8.67
N TYR A 132 -1.33 -4.07 -7.67
CA TYR A 132 -1.24 -2.75 -7.07
C TYR A 132 0.06 -2.05 -7.41
N TRP A 133 -0.04 -0.77 -7.74
CA TRP A 133 1.11 0.11 -7.89
C TRP A 133 1.88 0.30 -6.59
N THR A 134 3.21 0.43 -6.70
CA THR A 134 4.04 0.98 -5.64
C THR A 134 4.69 2.29 -6.08
N CYS A 135 5.21 3.09 -5.15
CA CYS A 135 6.03 4.26 -5.49
C CYS A 135 7.53 3.95 -5.49
N SER A 136 7.92 2.68 -5.29
CA SER A 136 9.31 2.27 -5.38
C SER A 136 9.72 2.09 -6.82
N GLN A 137 10.89 2.65 -7.16
CA GLN A 137 11.48 2.53 -8.49
C GLN A 137 12.59 1.48 -8.45
N GLY A 138 12.61 0.63 -9.47
CA GLY A 138 13.70 -0.30 -9.76
C GLY A 138 14.81 0.37 -10.55
N TYR A 139 15.59 -0.43 -11.26
CA TYR A 139 16.62 0.05 -12.17
C TYR A 139 16.00 0.38 -13.53
N ASP A 140 16.48 1.41 -14.20
CA ASP A 140 16.13 1.74 -15.60
C ASP A 140 14.62 1.99 -15.85
N ASP A 141 13.98 2.89 -15.08
CA ASP A 141 12.55 3.27 -15.20
C ASP A 141 11.56 2.13 -14.91
N GLU A 142 11.96 1.17 -14.09
CA GLU A 142 11.10 0.12 -13.56
C GLU A 142 10.40 0.56 -12.28
N VAL A 143 9.20 0.03 -12.04
CA VAL A 143 8.48 0.18 -10.77
C VAL A 143 8.11 -1.18 -10.22
N PHE A 144 8.07 -1.30 -8.90
CA PHE A 144 7.58 -2.51 -8.27
C PHE A 144 6.06 -2.54 -8.27
N LEU A 145 5.52 -3.72 -8.59
CA LEU A 145 4.09 -4.02 -8.55
C LEU A 145 3.84 -5.14 -7.55
N LEU A 146 2.73 -5.04 -6.85
CA LEU A 146 2.25 -6.08 -5.96
C LEU A 146 1.08 -6.80 -6.61
N ASP A 147 1.25 -8.07 -6.97
CA ASP A 147 0.17 -8.94 -7.43
C ASP A 147 -0.33 -9.80 -6.27
N LEU A 148 -1.53 -9.52 -5.78
CA LEU A 148 -2.13 -10.28 -4.68
C LEU A 148 -2.61 -11.66 -5.12
N GLU A 149 -2.99 -11.85 -6.37
CA GLU A 149 -3.51 -13.14 -6.87
C GLU A 149 -2.39 -14.16 -7.00
N SER A 150 -1.29 -13.78 -7.65
CA SER A 150 -0.12 -14.66 -7.80
C SER A 150 0.68 -14.79 -6.49
N GLY A 151 0.66 -13.78 -5.64
CA GLY A 151 1.49 -13.72 -4.43
C GLY A 151 2.91 -13.25 -4.73
N THR A 152 3.09 -12.36 -5.70
CA THR A 152 4.40 -11.86 -6.13
C THR A 152 4.51 -10.34 -5.97
N ILE A 153 5.73 -9.88 -5.77
CA ILE A 153 6.14 -8.50 -5.95
C ILE A 153 7.25 -8.52 -6.99
N GLU A 154 7.02 -7.84 -8.10
CA GLU A 154 7.90 -7.87 -9.26
C GLU A 154 8.26 -6.44 -9.67
N ASP A 155 9.48 -6.26 -10.18
CA ASP A 155 9.85 -5.07 -10.92
C ASP A 155 9.26 -5.15 -12.34
N TYR A 156 8.67 -4.06 -12.78
CA TYR A 156 8.02 -3.99 -14.08
C TYR A 156 8.51 -2.77 -14.85
N PRO A 157 8.96 -2.94 -16.11
CA PRO A 157 9.40 -1.82 -16.91
C PRO A 157 8.21 -0.91 -17.25
N VAL A 158 8.25 0.30 -16.71
CA VAL A 158 7.29 1.35 -17.09
C VAL A 158 7.96 2.22 -18.12
N TRP A 159 7.64 1.99 -19.39
CA TRP A 159 8.16 2.80 -20.48
C TRP A 159 7.71 4.26 -20.29
N ALA A 160 8.68 5.17 -20.33
CA ALA A 160 8.50 6.58 -19.97
C ALA A 160 7.48 7.37 -20.81
N ASP A 161 6.91 6.79 -21.84
CA ASP A 161 6.16 7.48 -22.89
C ASP A 161 4.61 7.48 -22.72
N GLY A 162 4.12 7.41 -21.48
CA GLY A 162 2.68 7.55 -21.21
C GLY A 162 1.85 6.31 -21.51
N GLU A 163 2.48 5.14 -21.57
CA GLU A 163 1.75 3.87 -21.60
C GLU A 163 0.90 3.72 -20.33
N LYS A 164 -0.30 3.18 -20.50
CA LYS A 164 -1.28 3.01 -19.42
C LYS A 164 -1.47 1.54 -19.11
N TYR A 165 -1.53 1.25 -17.83
CA TYR A 165 -1.65 -0.09 -17.32
C TYR A 165 -2.88 -0.22 -16.43
N ASP A 166 -3.57 -1.37 -16.52
CA ASP A 166 -4.77 -1.69 -15.75
C ASP A 166 -4.41 -2.20 -14.34
N TYR A 167 -3.70 -1.37 -13.57
CA TYR A 167 -3.32 -1.70 -12.19
C TYR A 167 -4.06 -0.81 -11.19
N ALA A 168 -4.28 -1.34 -10.00
CA ALA A 168 -4.98 -0.64 -8.94
C ALA A 168 -4.07 0.34 -8.19
N LEU A 169 -4.57 1.52 -7.92
CA LEU A 169 -3.94 2.47 -7.01
C LEU A 169 -4.54 2.33 -5.62
N ARG A 170 -3.69 2.04 -4.63
CA ARG A 170 -4.04 2.10 -3.21
C ARG A 170 -3.20 3.16 -2.53
N LEU A 171 -3.83 4.08 -1.84
CA LEU A 171 -3.12 5.04 -0.99
C LEU A 171 -3.07 4.54 0.45
N TYR A 172 -2.08 4.99 1.21
CA TYR A 172 -2.06 4.87 2.66
C TYR A 172 -1.99 6.25 3.31
N GLY A 173 -2.49 6.35 4.54
CA GLY A 173 -2.39 7.55 5.33
C GLY A 173 -1.25 7.46 6.34
N CYS A 174 -0.51 8.56 6.50
CA CYS A 174 0.49 8.76 7.53
C CYS A 174 0.04 9.89 8.46
N TYR A 175 -0.24 9.55 9.73
CA TYR A 175 -0.63 10.50 10.75
C TYR A 175 0.56 10.80 11.68
N ASN A 176 1.00 12.06 11.70
CA ASN A 176 2.11 12.53 12.53
C ASN A 176 1.61 12.88 13.93
N ARG A 177 2.12 12.20 14.96
CA ARG A 177 1.79 12.43 16.39
C ARG A 177 2.40 13.70 16.99
N GLY A 178 3.24 14.40 16.23
CA GLY A 178 4.01 15.55 16.69
C GLY A 178 3.16 16.75 17.08
N ARG A 179 2.94 16.92 18.38
CA ARG A 179 2.51 18.15 19.06
C ARG A 179 1.10 18.64 18.78
N ALA A 180 0.11 17.98 19.24
CA ALA A 180 -1.12 18.55 19.73
C ALA A 180 -2.27 17.56 19.59
N PHE A 181 -2.70 17.17 20.71
CA PHE A 181 -4.12 17.31 21.00
C PHE A 181 -4.23 18.43 22.04
#